data_eafaa2ecb366da1b0fb41d71a8ebe94b
#
_entry.id   eafaa2ecb366da1b0fb41d71a8ebe94b
#
_cell.length_a   1.000
_cell.length_b   1.000
_cell.length_c   1.000
_cell.angle_alpha   90.00
_cell.angle_beta   90.00
_cell.angle_gamma   90.00
#
_symmetry.space_group_name_H-M   'P 1'
#
loop_
_entity.id
_entity.type
_entity.pdbx_description
1 polymer ?
#
loop_
_entity_poly.entity_id
_entity_poly.type
_entity_poly.pdbx_seq_one_letter_code
_entity_poly.pdbx_strand_id
1 'polypeptide(L)'
;KDIRALILLGVNDSLIPGNASAGGLISDRDRERFEERGIALAPGTREKSYIQKFYLYLHMTKPTEELMLTYSKVSADGKSRRAAYLIGDLKRMYTKLPVFNMDQYGMETKEMLPQTGIGSLIEGLQNPKKMEEGSWQELYRWYCAQEDWNEKVHDLARISRYRRPEDNLTLQTARKLYGDWAPSISRLEKFAACACAHFLTYGLRLKEREVYEFAALDFGNIFHKALEKYARRVEREGLEWTEVTKEQQEQFASESVDESIVDYSNTVIYSSARNAYIVPRMKRMMNRTVWAMTKQLRKGSFKPEGYEVSFGSGKIDRIDTCETEDQVYVKILDYKTGAKSFDMAAFYHGLQMQLVVYMEEAVRLEERKHPGKKIVPAGIFYYRMKDPIVGKELDEEKLEEAILKELRLDGIIRQEDAVIQRLDADFSGNSLVI
;
A
#
# COMPACT_ATOMS: atom_id res chain seq x y z
N LYS A 1 -42.73 8.99 6.07
CA LYS A 1 -42.94 7.80 6.92
C LYS A 1 -42.59 8.21 8.35
N ASP A 2 -43.49 7.98 9.26
CA ASP A 2 -43.30 8.20 10.67
C ASP A 2 -42.37 7.12 11.21
N ILE A 3 -41.29 7.53 11.87
CA ILE A 3 -40.28 6.64 12.46
C ILE A 3 -40.41 6.81 13.98
N ARG A 4 -40.58 5.71 14.72
CA ARG A 4 -40.70 5.77 16.17
C ARG A 4 -39.30 5.95 16.79
N ALA A 5 -38.32 5.18 16.35
CA ALA A 5 -36.97 5.23 16.84
C ALA A 5 -35.97 5.27 15.69
N LEU A 6 -34.88 6.02 15.89
CA LEU A 6 -33.72 6.06 14.96
C LEU A 6 -32.44 5.79 15.71
N ILE A 7 -31.68 4.82 15.21
CA ILE A 7 -30.33 4.50 15.69
C ILE A 7 -29.35 4.94 14.62
N LEU A 8 -28.49 5.92 14.93
CA LEU A 8 -27.45 6.40 14.05
C LEU A 8 -26.08 5.88 14.53
N LEU A 9 -25.49 5.01 13.73
CA LEU A 9 -24.23 4.37 14.09
C LEU A 9 -23.00 5.12 13.53
N GLY A 10 -21.90 5.13 14.30
CA GLY A 10 -20.62 5.66 13.83
C GLY A 10 -20.59 7.18 13.70
N VAL A 11 -21.20 7.92 14.63
CA VAL A 11 -21.20 9.39 14.67
C VAL A 11 -19.83 9.90 15.11
N ASN A 12 -18.83 9.62 14.28
CA ASN A 12 -17.46 10.05 14.48
C ASN A 12 -17.11 11.24 13.60
N ASP A 13 -16.11 12.01 14.03
CA ASP A 13 -15.54 13.10 13.25
C ASP A 13 -15.08 12.60 11.87
N SER A 14 -15.28 13.40 10.83
CA SER A 14 -15.02 13.08 9.42
C SER A 14 -15.90 12.00 8.78
N LEU A 15 -16.74 11.30 9.55
CA LEU A 15 -17.70 10.32 9.02
C LEU A 15 -19.11 10.89 8.96
N ILE A 16 -19.56 11.59 10.01
CA ILE A 16 -20.90 12.20 10.08
C ILE A 16 -20.80 13.62 10.70
N PRO A 17 -21.05 14.68 9.91
CA PRO A 17 -21.18 14.69 8.45
C PRO A 17 -19.85 14.29 7.78
N GLY A 18 -19.97 13.60 6.63
CA GLY A 18 -18.80 13.18 5.89
C GLY A 18 -17.96 14.36 5.37
N ASN A 19 -16.67 14.15 5.21
CA ASN A 19 -15.82 15.16 4.60
C ASN A 19 -16.17 15.30 3.12
N ALA A 20 -16.59 16.47 2.70
CA ALA A 20 -16.69 16.79 1.30
C ALA A 20 -15.25 16.95 0.77
N SER A 21 -14.74 15.97 0.03
CA SER A 21 -13.39 16.02 -0.53
C SER A 21 -13.23 17.21 -1.48
N ALA A 22 -12.28 18.07 -1.18
CA ALA A 22 -11.85 19.18 -2.03
C ALA A 22 -10.99 18.66 -3.20
N GLY A 23 -11.51 17.73 -4.00
CA GLY A 23 -10.77 17.04 -5.04
C GLY A 23 -11.37 17.20 -6.43
N GLY A 24 -11.36 18.39 -6.98
CA GLY A 24 -11.76 18.62 -8.36
C GLY A 24 -10.87 19.66 -9.04
N LEU A 25 -10.73 19.56 -10.37
CA LEU A 25 -10.04 20.54 -11.21
C LEU A 25 -10.70 21.93 -11.19
N ILE A 26 -11.97 21.98 -10.72
CA ILE A 26 -12.81 23.20 -10.68
C ILE A 26 -13.06 23.55 -9.21
N SER A 27 -12.54 24.68 -8.75
CA SER A 27 -12.76 25.21 -7.42
C SER A 27 -14.22 25.72 -7.22
N ASP A 28 -14.64 25.90 -5.97
CA ASP A 28 -15.96 26.48 -5.70
C ASP A 28 -16.11 27.89 -6.29
N ARG A 29 -15.04 28.70 -6.31
CA ARG A 29 -15.01 30.01 -6.95
C ARG A 29 -15.14 29.95 -8.48
N ASP A 30 -14.57 28.94 -9.13
CA ASP A 30 -14.75 28.75 -10.56
C ASP A 30 -16.19 28.33 -10.87
N ARG A 31 -16.82 27.54 -9.99
CA ARG A 31 -18.23 27.16 -10.11
C ARG A 31 -19.16 28.37 -10.03
N GLU A 32 -18.95 29.30 -9.10
CA GLU A 32 -19.68 30.57 -9.00
C GLU A 32 -19.57 31.36 -10.31
N ARG A 33 -18.36 31.44 -10.90
CA ARG A 33 -18.16 32.13 -12.20
C ARG A 33 -18.87 31.44 -13.39
N PHE A 34 -18.99 30.12 -13.37
CA PHE A 34 -19.77 29.40 -14.39
C PHE A 34 -21.25 29.62 -14.21
N GLU A 35 -21.74 29.63 -12.97
CA GLU A 35 -23.14 29.90 -12.64
C GLU A 35 -23.55 31.31 -13.05
N GLU A 36 -22.72 32.33 -12.81
CA GLU A 36 -22.93 33.70 -13.30
C GLU A 36 -23.11 33.77 -14.82
N ARG A 37 -22.57 32.80 -15.55
CA ARG A 37 -22.68 32.68 -17.02
C ARG A 37 -23.81 31.72 -17.45
N GLY A 38 -24.66 31.30 -16.54
CA GLY A 38 -25.78 30.39 -16.81
C GLY A 38 -25.40 28.92 -16.99
N ILE A 39 -24.17 28.53 -16.62
CA ILE A 39 -23.70 27.14 -16.69
C ILE A 39 -23.80 26.52 -15.30
N ALA A 40 -24.82 25.69 -15.10
CA ALA A 40 -24.99 24.96 -13.84
C ALA A 40 -24.03 23.76 -13.79
N LEU A 41 -23.21 23.69 -12.75
CA LEU A 41 -22.33 22.56 -12.45
C LEU A 41 -22.86 21.78 -11.27
N ALA A 42 -22.39 20.53 -11.11
CA ALA A 42 -22.69 19.74 -9.92
C ALA A 42 -22.25 20.47 -8.64
N PRO A 43 -22.93 20.26 -7.49
CA PRO A 43 -22.64 20.94 -6.23
C PRO A 43 -21.16 20.94 -5.84
N GLY A 44 -20.67 22.09 -5.41
CA GLY A 44 -19.31 22.25 -4.88
C GLY A 44 -19.11 21.63 -3.49
N THR A 45 -17.90 21.74 -2.96
CA THR A 45 -17.55 21.16 -1.64
C THR A 45 -18.37 21.81 -0.52
N ARG A 46 -18.50 23.12 -0.55
CA ARG A 46 -19.28 23.89 0.44
C ARG A 46 -20.76 23.52 0.40
N GLU A 47 -21.33 23.48 -0.79
CA GLU A 47 -22.75 23.14 -0.99
C GLU A 47 -23.05 21.68 -0.58
N LYS A 48 -22.20 20.73 -0.94
CA LYS A 48 -22.28 19.33 -0.48
C LYS A 48 -22.27 19.22 1.04
N SER A 49 -21.44 19.99 1.71
CA SER A 49 -21.40 20.03 3.18
C SER A 49 -22.72 20.52 3.78
N TYR A 50 -23.34 21.57 3.19
CA TYR A 50 -24.64 22.04 3.65
C TYR A 50 -25.76 21.01 3.37
N ILE A 51 -25.74 20.37 2.23
CA ILE A 51 -26.70 19.31 1.88
C ILE A 51 -26.60 18.14 2.89
N GLN A 52 -25.39 17.72 3.23
CA GLN A 52 -25.18 16.65 4.22
C GLN A 52 -25.69 17.05 5.61
N LYS A 53 -25.42 18.28 6.06
CA LYS A 53 -25.95 18.80 7.32
C LYS A 53 -27.46 18.87 7.33
N PHE A 54 -28.05 19.27 6.21
CA PHE A 54 -29.51 19.32 6.06
C PHE A 54 -30.14 17.92 6.12
N TYR A 55 -29.56 16.94 5.43
CA TYR A 55 -30.04 15.56 5.54
C TYR A 55 -29.89 15.00 6.95
N LEU A 56 -28.78 15.29 7.62
CA LEU A 56 -28.59 14.87 9.00
C LEU A 56 -29.67 15.47 9.90
N TYR A 57 -29.96 16.76 9.77
CA TYR A 57 -31.07 17.42 10.48
C TYR A 57 -32.41 16.75 10.21
N LEU A 58 -32.72 16.49 8.94
CA LEU A 58 -33.98 15.81 8.55
C LEU A 58 -34.06 14.41 9.17
N HIS A 59 -32.96 13.66 9.22
CA HIS A 59 -32.95 12.33 9.82
C HIS A 59 -33.15 12.39 11.34
N MET A 60 -32.47 13.31 12.01
CA MET A 60 -32.54 13.45 13.47
C MET A 60 -33.90 13.97 13.96
N THR A 61 -34.67 14.68 13.13
CA THR A 61 -35.98 15.22 13.48
C THR A 61 -37.15 14.29 13.09
N LYS A 62 -36.88 13.15 12.44
CA LYS A 62 -37.92 12.20 12.06
C LYS A 62 -38.43 11.29 13.19
N PRO A 63 -37.59 10.81 14.12
CA PRO A 63 -38.06 9.92 15.17
C PRO A 63 -39.01 10.65 16.12
N THR A 64 -40.09 9.97 16.52
CA THR A 64 -41.12 10.54 17.41
C THR A 64 -40.92 10.15 18.88
N GLU A 65 -40.18 9.08 19.15
CA GLU A 65 -40.03 8.53 20.49
C GLU A 65 -38.54 8.49 20.93
N GLU A 66 -37.65 7.96 20.10
CA GLU A 66 -36.27 7.71 20.52
C GLU A 66 -35.22 8.02 19.41
N LEU A 67 -34.15 8.69 19.81
CA LEU A 67 -32.99 8.92 18.99
C LEU A 67 -31.73 8.43 19.72
N MET A 68 -31.06 7.42 19.18
CA MET A 68 -29.81 6.89 19.71
C MET A 68 -28.65 7.19 18.76
N LEU A 69 -27.58 7.76 19.29
CA LEU A 69 -26.37 8.05 18.52
C LEU A 69 -25.20 7.25 19.12
N THR A 70 -24.46 6.56 18.28
CA THR A 70 -23.28 5.82 18.74
C THR A 70 -22.02 6.32 18.07
N TYR A 71 -20.89 6.28 18.77
CA TYR A 71 -19.56 6.57 18.22
C TYR A 71 -18.51 5.65 18.84
N SER A 72 -17.45 5.36 18.09
CA SER A 72 -16.33 4.58 18.57
C SER A 72 -15.18 5.49 19.04
N LYS A 73 -14.44 5.07 20.07
CA LYS A 73 -13.23 5.77 20.53
C LYS A 73 -11.98 5.30 19.80
N VAL A 74 -12.05 4.11 19.20
CA VAL A 74 -10.94 3.44 18.52
C VAL A 74 -11.47 2.83 17.21
N SER A 75 -10.68 2.88 16.17
CA SER A 75 -10.95 2.18 14.90
C SER A 75 -10.50 0.71 14.95
N ALA A 76 -10.89 -0.07 13.95
CA ALA A 76 -10.51 -1.50 13.88
C ALA A 76 -8.98 -1.72 13.83
N ASP A 77 -8.24 -0.76 13.32
CA ASP A 77 -6.77 -0.74 13.26
C ASP A 77 -6.10 -0.13 14.50
N GLY A 78 -6.85 0.06 15.59
CA GLY A 78 -6.34 0.54 16.89
C GLY A 78 -6.10 2.05 16.99
N LYS A 79 -6.40 2.84 15.94
CA LYS A 79 -6.21 4.28 15.98
C LYS A 79 -7.34 4.98 16.74
N SER A 80 -6.99 6.01 17.53
CA SER A 80 -7.96 6.83 18.25
C SER A 80 -8.92 7.54 17.29
N ARG A 81 -10.21 7.53 17.62
CA ARG A 81 -11.26 8.26 16.92
C ARG A 81 -11.94 9.26 17.84
N ARG A 82 -12.31 10.41 17.28
CA ARG A 82 -13.06 11.44 17.99
C ARG A 82 -14.55 11.33 17.66
N ALA A 83 -15.39 11.65 18.63
CA ALA A 83 -16.82 11.86 18.39
C ALA A 83 -17.01 13.06 17.46
N ALA A 84 -18.03 13.00 16.60
CA ALA A 84 -18.40 14.14 15.78
C ALA A 84 -18.77 15.36 16.64
N TYR A 85 -18.48 16.56 16.15
CA TYR A 85 -18.81 17.81 16.85
C TYR A 85 -20.29 17.90 17.26
N LEU A 86 -21.17 17.30 16.47
CA LEU A 86 -22.60 17.16 16.74
C LEU A 86 -22.90 16.60 18.12
N ILE A 87 -22.13 15.62 18.60
CA ILE A 87 -22.30 15.05 19.95
C ILE A 87 -22.05 16.12 21.03
N GLY A 88 -21.04 16.98 20.82
CA GLY A 88 -20.76 18.11 21.70
C GLY A 88 -21.90 19.15 21.71
N ASP A 89 -22.46 19.45 20.54
CA ASP A 89 -23.58 20.38 20.40
C ASP A 89 -24.84 19.83 21.10
N LEU A 90 -25.16 18.58 20.90
CA LEU A 90 -26.29 17.95 21.59
C LEU A 90 -26.13 17.92 23.10
N LYS A 91 -24.95 17.65 23.63
CA LYS A 91 -24.66 17.71 25.07
C LYS A 91 -24.81 19.11 25.64
N ARG A 92 -24.53 20.15 24.85
CA ARG A 92 -24.75 21.54 25.25
C ARG A 92 -26.24 21.91 25.26
N MET A 93 -26.99 21.42 24.26
CA MET A 93 -28.44 21.66 24.17
C MET A 93 -29.23 20.86 25.20
N TYR A 94 -28.83 19.65 25.48
CA TYR A 94 -29.49 18.72 26.38
C TYR A 94 -28.56 18.32 27.52
N THR A 95 -28.54 19.10 28.56
CA THR A 95 -27.61 18.92 29.71
C THR A 95 -27.80 17.62 30.47
N LYS A 96 -28.98 17.01 30.38
CA LYS A 96 -29.32 15.70 31.00
C LYS A 96 -29.23 14.53 30.01
N LEU A 97 -28.59 14.72 28.85
CA LEU A 97 -28.45 13.63 27.87
C LEU A 97 -27.63 12.48 28.46
N PRO A 98 -28.21 11.26 28.56
CA PRO A 98 -27.46 10.12 29.08
C PRO A 98 -26.39 9.70 28.08
N VAL A 99 -25.19 9.38 28.59
CA VAL A 99 -24.07 8.88 27.79
C VAL A 99 -23.60 7.57 28.38
N PHE A 100 -23.74 6.52 27.62
CA PHE A 100 -23.38 5.16 28.03
C PHE A 100 -22.03 4.80 27.44
N ASN A 101 -21.10 4.34 28.31
CA ASN A 101 -19.85 3.73 27.85
C ASN A 101 -20.03 2.22 27.83
N MET A 102 -20.14 1.62 26.64
CA MET A 102 -20.39 0.18 26.50
C MET A 102 -19.30 -0.70 27.13
N ASP A 103 -18.08 -0.20 27.27
CA ASP A 103 -16.96 -0.91 27.90
C ASP A 103 -17.18 -1.12 29.43
N GLN A 104 -18.07 -0.32 30.02
CA GLN A 104 -18.39 -0.39 31.45
C GLN A 104 -19.55 -1.31 31.78
N TYR A 105 -20.25 -1.78 30.76
CA TYR A 105 -21.37 -2.72 30.95
C TYR A 105 -20.84 -4.16 30.93
N GLY A 106 -20.71 -4.73 32.12
CA GLY A 106 -20.46 -6.16 32.31
C GLY A 106 -21.63 -7.00 31.81
N MET A 107 -21.42 -8.29 31.72
CA MET A 107 -22.46 -9.23 31.31
C MET A 107 -23.63 -9.30 32.29
N GLU A 108 -23.37 -9.06 33.57
CA GLU A 108 -24.37 -9.12 34.66
C GLU A 108 -25.49 -8.08 34.54
N THR A 109 -25.28 -7.01 33.76
CA THR A 109 -26.23 -5.90 33.59
C THR A 109 -26.98 -5.98 32.26
N LYS A 110 -26.75 -7.01 31.43
CA LYS A 110 -27.35 -7.11 30.10
C LYS A 110 -28.61 -8.00 30.15
N GLU A 111 -29.77 -7.40 29.94
CA GLU A 111 -30.94 -8.16 29.50
C GLU A 111 -30.71 -8.62 28.05
N MET A 112 -30.67 -9.93 27.81
CA MET A 112 -30.34 -10.49 26.51
C MET A 112 -31.49 -11.33 26.00
N LEU A 113 -31.86 -11.11 24.74
CA LEU A 113 -32.67 -12.09 24.00
C LEU A 113 -31.80 -13.34 23.71
N PRO A 114 -32.39 -14.54 23.66
CA PRO A 114 -31.64 -15.77 23.35
C PRO A 114 -30.80 -15.67 22.08
N GLN A 115 -31.33 -14.99 21.04
CA GLN A 115 -30.65 -14.80 19.77
C GLN A 115 -29.41 -13.89 19.85
N THR A 116 -29.37 -12.96 20.78
CA THR A 116 -28.25 -12.04 20.97
C THR A 116 -27.27 -12.52 22.05
N GLY A 117 -27.78 -13.19 23.08
CA GLY A 117 -26.99 -13.75 24.18
C GLY A 117 -26.00 -14.83 23.74
N ILE A 118 -26.31 -15.55 22.64
CA ILE A 118 -25.41 -16.58 22.10
C ILE A 118 -24.04 -15.99 21.70
N GLY A 119 -24.00 -14.74 21.21
CA GLY A 119 -22.74 -14.05 20.93
C GLY A 119 -21.88 -13.86 22.16
N SER A 120 -22.50 -13.48 23.27
CA SER A 120 -21.80 -13.39 24.57
C SER A 120 -21.30 -14.75 25.02
N LEU A 121 -22.10 -15.81 24.90
CA LEU A 121 -21.66 -17.17 25.24
C LEU A 121 -20.45 -17.61 24.41
N ILE A 122 -20.43 -17.32 23.10
CA ILE A 122 -19.28 -17.63 22.22
C ILE A 122 -18.01 -16.90 22.72
N GLU A 123 -18.13 -15.63 23.10
CA GLU A 123 -17.03 -14.85 23.66
C GLU A 123 -16.47 -15.50 24.96
N GLY A 124 -17.36 -15.97 25.84
CA GLY A 124 -16.98 -16.73 27.05
C GLY A 124 -16.26 -18.04 26.72
N LEU A 125 -16.81 -18.81 25.78
CA LEU A 125 -16.22 -20.08 25.35
C LEU A 125 -14.84 -19.93 24.70
N GLN A 126 -14.56 -18.80 24.05
CA GLN A 126 -13.26 -18.48 23.49
C GLN A 126 -12.22 -18.05 24.53
N ASN A 127 -12.66 -17.57 25.70
CA ASN A 127 -11.79 -17.13 26.76
C ASN A 127 -11.99 -17.95 28.05
N PRO A 128 -11.11 -18.89 28.35
CA PRO A 128 -11.25 -19.74 29.53
C PRO A 128 -11.39 -18.97 30.84
N LYS A 129 -10.70 -17.81 30.99
CA LYS A 129 -10.81 -17.01 32.21
C LYS A 129 -12.20 -16.42 32.42
N LYS A 130 -12.88 -16.03 31.35
CA LYS A 130 -14.27 -15.54 31.42
C LYS A 130 -15.23 -16.64 31.81
N MET A 131 -14.99 -17.87 31.37
CA MET A 131 -15.81 -19.02 31.76
C MET A 131 -15.66 -19.43 33.24
N GLU A 132 -14.67 -18.91 33.98
CA GLU A 132 -14.55 -19.08 35.43
C GLU A 132 -15.50 -18.15 36.20
N GLU A 133 -16.00 -17.10 35.58
CA GLU A 133 -16.96 -16.16 36.17
C GLU A 133 -18.35 -16.78 36.23
N GLY A 134 -19.06 -16.59 37.35
CA GLY A 134 -20.37 -17.20 37.61
C GLY A 134 -21.42 -16.88 36.55
N SER A 135 -21.48 -15.64 36.07
CA SER A 135 -22.42 -15.17 35.06
C SER A 135 -22.30 -15.91 33.72
N TRP A 136 -21.06 -16.23 33.30
CA TRP A 136 -20.82 -17.00 32.08
C TRP A 136 -21.25 -18.44 32.21
N GLN A 137 -21.03 -19.02 33.39
CA GLN A 137 -21.45 -20.38 33.70
C GLN A 137 -22.98 -20.50 33.76
N GLU A 138 -23.64 -19.52 34.35
CA GLU A 138 -25.11 -19.45 34.40
C GLU A 138 -25.71 -19.31 32.99
N LEU A 139 -25.13 -18.46 32.14
CA LEU A 139 -25.53 -18.31 30.74
C LEU A 139 -25.41 -19.65 30.01
N TYR A 140 -24.28 -20.35 30.17
CA TYR A 140 -24.06 -21.64 29.53
C TYR A 140 -25.09 -22.69 30.02
N ARG A 141 -25.36 -22.77 31.34
CA ARG A 141 -26.34 -23.68 31.91
C ARG A 141 -27.74 -23.37 31.41
N TRP A 142 -28.06 -22.08 31.31
CA TRP A 142 -29.37 -21.65 30.79
C TRP A 142 -29.58 -22.15 29.36
N TYR A 143 -28.63 -21.94 28.47
CA TYR A 143 -28.73 -22.42 27.10
C TYR A 143 -28.78 -23.95 27.00
N CYS A 144 -28.03 -24.64 27.80
CA CYS A 144 -28.09 -26.12 27.86
C CYS A 144 -29.45 -26.63 28.34
N ALA A 145 -30.21 -25.85 29.12
CA ALA A 145 -31.55 -26.22 29.58
C ALA A 145 -32.65 -25.92 28.54
N GLN A 146 -32.35 -25.15 27.48
CA GLN A 146 -33.34 -24.84 26.44
C GLN A 146 -33.30 -25.89 25.32
N GLU A 147 -34.43 -26.50 25.01
CA GLU A 147 -34.55 -27.55 24.00
C GLU A 147 -34.06 -27.10 22.63
N ASP A 148 -34.41 -25.87 22.19
CA ASP A 148 -34.03 -25.29 20.89
C ASP A 148 -32.52 -24.96 20.77
N TRP A 149 -31.81 -24.84 21.86
CA TRP A 149 -30.42 -24.37 21.92
C TRP A 149 -29.43 -25.39 22.41
N ASN A 150 -29.87 -26.45 23.12
CA ASN A 150 -29.00 -27.44 23.76
C ASN A 150 -27.98 -28.05 22.80
N GLU A 151 -28.42 -28.58 21.67
CA GLU A 151 -27.55 -29.22 20.68
C GLU A 151 -26.53 -28.23 20.11
N LYS A 152 -27.00 -27.02 19.73
CA LYS A 152 -26.14 -25.94 19.18
C LYS A 152 -25.06 -25.52 20.15
N VAL A 153 -25.39 -25.41 21.44
CA VAL A 153 -24.41 -24.97 22.45
C VAL A 153 -23.40 -26.05 22.76
N HIS A 154 -23.79 -27.32 22.76
CA HIS A 154 -22.84 -28.44 22.87
C HIS A 154 -21.88 -28.47 21.67
N ASP A 155 -22.37 -28.20 20.45
CA ASP A 155 -21.52 -28.09 19.28
C ASP A 155 -20.58 -26.91 19.38
N LEU A 156 -21.05 -25.73 19.82
CA LEU A 156 -20.19 -24.55 20.05
C LEU A 156 -19.10 -24.85 21.08
N ALA A 157 -19.43 -25.52 22.21
CA ALA A 157 -18.47 -25.89 23.23
C ALA A 157 -17.43 -26.90 22.70
N ARG A 158 -17.85 -27.81 21.82
CA ARG A 158 -16.94 -28.73 21.13
C ARG A 158 -16.00 -28.01 20.18
N ILE A 159 -16.54 -27.09 19.36
CA ILE A 159 -15.79 -26.30 18.41
C ILE A 159 -14.81 -25.33 19.11
N SER A 160 -15.21 -24.72 20.25
CA SER A 160 -14.33 -23.82 21.00
C SER A 160 -13.08 -24.51 21.55
N ARG A 161 -13.16 -25.83 21.81
CA ARG A 161 -12.02 -26.66 22.24
C ARG A 161 -11.28 -27.33 21.09
N TYR A 162 -11.79 -27.17 19.85
CA TYR A 162 -11.15 -27.75 18.68
C TYR A 162 -9.80 -27.08 18.45
N ARG A 163 -8.76 -27.85 18.53
CA ARG A 163 -7.44 -27.44 18.06
C ARG A 163 -7.24 -28.07 16.70
N ARG A 164 -6.97 -27.23 15.72
CA ARG A 164 -6.64 -27.72 14.38
C ARG A 164 -5.47 -28.69 14.50
N PRO A 165 -5.59 -29.95 14.05
CA PRO A 165 -4.43 -30.83 13.98
C PRO A 165 -3.37 -30.15 13.08
N GLU A 166 -2.11 -30.40 13.37
CA GLU A 166 -1.01 -29.95 12.53
C GLU A 166 -1.08 -30.69 11.19
N ASP A 167 -1.89 -30.20 10.28
CA ASP A 167 -2.06 -30.75 8.93
C ASP A 167 -0.88 -30.31 8.07
N ASN A 168 0.27 -30.94 8.27
CA ASN A 168 1.40 -30.77 7.40
C ASN A 168 1.25 -31.66 6.16
N LEU A 169 1.59 -31.15 5.00
CA LEU A 169 1.68 -31.95 3.80
C LEU A 169 2.78 -33.00 3.97
N THR A 170 2.49 -34.27 3.65
CA THR A 170 3.53 -35.27 3.58
C THR A 170 4.54 -34.89 2.48
N LEU A 171 5.80 -35.29 2.65
CA LEU A 171 6.84 -35.02 1.64
C LEU A 171 6.45 -35.52 0.24
N GLN A 172 5.77 -36.67 0.18
CA GLN A 172 5.29 -37.25 -1.08
C GLN A 172 4.21 -36.34 -1.73
N THR A 173 3.26 -35.86 -0.94
CA THR A 173 2.20 -34.96 -1.42
C THR A 173 2.79 -33.62 -1.84
N ALA A 174 3.72 -33.07 -1.06
CA ALA A 174 4.40 -31.83 -1.39
C ALA A 174 5.17 -31.96 -2.73
N ARG A 175 5.92 -33.03 -2.95
CA ARG A 175 6.61 -33.30 -4.22
C ARG A 175 5.65 -33.38 -5.42
N LYS A 176 4.50 -34.02 -5.23
CA LYS A 176 3.47 -34.12 -6.30
C LYS A 176 2.86 -32.76 -6.65
N LEU A 177 2.61 -31.91 -5.64
CA LEU A 177 1.99 -30.60 -5.82
C LEU A 177 2.96 -29.56 -6.40
N TYR A 178 4.18 -29.54 -5.90
CA TYR A 178 5.15 -28.50 -6.23
C TYR A 178 6.16 -28.92 -7.31
N GLY A 179 6.31 -30.22 -7.57
CA GLY A 179 7.27 -30.74 -8.55
C GLY A 179 8.72 -30.50 -8.16
N ASP A 180 9.62 -30.47 -9.15
CA ASP A 180 11.01 -30.04 -8.96
C ASP A 180 11.03 -28.53 -8.75
N TRP A 181 11.26 -28.15 -7.52
CA TRP A 181 11.05 -26.78 -7.06
C TRP A 181 12.26 -25.89 -7.33
N ALA A 182 12.08 -24.88 -8.16
CA ALA A 182 12.97 -23.72 -8.20
C ALA A 182 12.39 -22.62 -7.32
N PRO A 183 13.05 -22.24 -6.22
CA PRO A 183 12.55 -21.20 -5.33
C PRO A 183 12.63 -19.83 -6.03
N SER A 184 11.47 -19.20 -6.28
CA SER A 184 11.44 -17.78 -6.62
C SER A 184 11.24 -16.94 -5.34
N ILE A 185 11.80 -15.75 -5.33
CA ILE A 185 11.72 -14.84 -4.18
C ILE A 185 10.26 -14.54 -3.83
N SER A 186 9.41 -14.29 -4.83
CA SER A 186 7.98 -14.04 -4.63
C SER A 186 7.25 -15.22 -3.97
N ARG A 187 7.67 -16.46 -4.25
CA ARG A 187 7.11 -17.65 -3.57
C ARG A 187 7.52 -17.70 -2.11
N LEU A 188 8.78 -17.37 -1.80
CA LEU A 188 9.27 -17.32 -0.42
C LEU A 188 8.57 -16.24 0.38
N GLU A 189 8.47 -15.02 -0.15
CA GLU A 189 7.74 -13.90 0.48
C GLU A 189 6.26 -14.27 0.68
N LYS A 190 5.62 -14.91 -0.30
CA LYS A 190 4.23 -15.36 -0.16
C LYS A 190 4.06 -16.46 0.90
N PHE A 191 5.02 -17.35 1.03
CA PHE A 191 5.02 -18.37 2.08
C PHE A 191 5.19 -17.73 3.46
N ALA A 192 6.14 -16.81 3.61
CA ALA A 192 6.37 -16.07 4.84
C ALA A 192 5.13 -15.25 5.26
N ALA A 193 4.43 -14.64 4.28
CA ALA A 193 3.22 -13.89 4.54
C ALA A 193 2.04 -14.79 4.94
N CYS A 194 1.83 -15.91 4.25
CA CYS A 194 0.75 -16.85 4.54
C CYS A 194 0.97 -18.19 3.84
N ALA A 195 1.27 -19.24 4.58
CA ALA A 195 1.46 -20.58 4.05
C ALA A 195 0.21 -21.11 3.31
N CYS A 196 -0.99 -20.78 3.76
CA CYS A 196 -2.24 -21.14 3.10
C CYS A 196 -2.37 -20.45 1.72
N ALA A 197 -2.11 -19.14 1.64
CA ALA A 197 -2.11 -18.42 0.38
C ALA A 197 -1.05 -18.97 -0.59
N HIS A 198 0.13 -19.33 -0.09
CA HIS A 198 1.15 -20.01 -0.87
C HIS A 198 0.66 -21.35 -1.41
N PHE A 199 0.03 -22.18 -0.57
CA PHE A 199 -0.53 -23.47 -0.97
C PHE A 199 -1.59 -23.33 -2.07
N LEU A 200 -2.54 -22.39 -1.91
CA LEU A 200 -3.58 -22.14 -2.90
C LEU A 200 -2.98 -21.67 -4.25
N THR A 201 -2.00 -20.75 -4.18
CA THR A 201 -1.40 -20.15 -5.40
C THR A 201 -0.44 -21.10 -6.13
N TYR A 202 0.47 -21.75 -5.40
CA TYR A 202 1.57 -22.51 -5.99
C TYR A 202 1.39 -24.04 -5.91
N GLY A 203 0.65 -24.52 -4.90
CA GLY A 203 0.30 -25.93 -4.76
C GLY A 203 -0.89 -26.29 -5.64
N LEU A 204 -2.03 -25.66 -5.41
CA LEU A 204 -3.24 -25.89 -6.20
C LEU A 204 -3.29 -25.09 -7.51
N ARG A 205 -2.40 -24.10 -7.69
CA ARG A 205 -2.28 -23.24 -8.86
C ARG A 205 -3.58 -22.52 -9.21
N LEU A 206 -4.33 -22.09 -8.18
CA LEU A 206 -5.54 -21.30 -8.38
C LEU A 206 -5.16 -19.94 -8.99
N LYS A 207 -5.89 -19.58 -10.03
CA LYS A 207 -5.76 -18.31 -10.72
C LYS A 207 -7.09 -17.58 -10.73
N GLU A 208 -7.06 -16.27 -10.59
CA GLU A 208 -8.21 -15.45 -10.90
C GLU A 208 -8.51 -15.51 -12.40
N ARG A 209 -9.79 -15.32 -12.73
CA ARG A 209 -10.19 -15.26 -14.14
C ARG A 209 -9.55 -14.04 -14.78
N GLU A 210 -8.86 -14.24 -15.90
CA GLU A 210 -8.25 -13.15 -16.65
C GLU A 210 -9.33 -12.22 -17.21
N VAL A 211 -9.18 -10.92 -16.92
CA VAL A 211 -10.03 -9.85 -17.44
C VAL A 211 -9.21 -9.09 -18.49
N TYR A 212 -9.84 -8.82 -19.64
CA TYR A 212 -9.20 -8.07 -20.71
C TYR A 212 -9.20 -6.57 -20.37
N GLU A 213 -8.24 -6.16 -19.56
CA GLU A 213 -8.04 -4.78 -19.14
C GLU A 213 -6.54 -4.43 -19.07
N PHE A 214 -6.23 -3.13 -19.12
CA PHE A 214 -4.88 -2.65 -18.90
C PHE A 214 -4.66 -2.46 -17.40
N ALA A 215 -3.96 -3.40 -16.78
CA ALA A 215 -3.75 -3.45 -15.33
C ALA A 215 -2.49 -2.70 -14.88
N ALA A 216 -2.35 -2.49 -13.58
CA ALA A 216 -1.16 -1.87 -12.99
C ALA A 216 0.13 -2.70 -13.24
N LEU A 217 0.00 -4.02 -13.38
CA LEU A 217 1.12 -4.92 -13.71
C LEU A 217 1.65 -4.65 -15.12
N ASP A 218 0.74 -4.46 -16.10
CA ASP A 218 1.12 -4.14 -17.48
C ASP A 218 1.88 -2.84 -17.55
N PHE A 219 1.39 -1.81 -16.82
CA PHE A 219 2.07 -0.53 -16.68
C PHE A 219 3.50 -0.70 -16.14
N GLY A 220 3.66 -1.50 -15.09
CA GLY A 220 4.97 -1.81 -14.50
C GLY A 220 5.91 -2.47 -15.49
N ASN A 221 5.46 -3.53 -16.16
CA ASN A 221 6.26 -4.30 -17.11
C ASN A 221 6.75 -3.43 -18.28
N ILE A 222 5.86 -2.62 -18.86
CA ILE A 222 6.23 -1.71 -19.95
C ILE A 222 7.26 -0.68 -19.46
N PHE A 223 7.09 -0.16 -18.25
CA PHE A 223 7.97 0.86 -17.70
C PHE A 223 9.37 0.33 -17.41
N HIS A 224 9.50 -0.87 -16.84
CA HIS A 224 10.79 -1.55 -16.64
C HIS A 224 11.50 -1.76 -17.99
N LYS A 225 10.75 -2.24 -18.99
CA LYS A 225 11.30 -2.44 -20.33
C LYS A 225 11.74 -1.13 -20.99
N ALA A 226 11.00 -0.04 -20.77
CA ALA A 226 11.36 1.26 -21.29
C ALA A 226 12.65 1.81 -20.64
N LEU A 227 12.83 1.61 -19.33
CA LEU A 227 14.08 1.98 -18.65
C LEU A 227 15.27 1.17 -19.15
N GLU A 228 15.11 -0.15 -19.35
CA GLU A 228 16.16 -0.98 -19.97
C GLU A 228 16.55 -0.45 -21.36
N LYS A 229 15.55 -0.18 -22.22
CA LYS A 229 15.81 0.32 -23.58
C LYS A 229 16.49 1.69 -23.57
N TYR A 230 16.06 2.59 -22.69
CA TYR A 230 16.70 3.88 -22.49
C TYR A 230 18.18 3.71 -22.12
N ALA A 231 18.46 2.89 -21.13
CA ALA A 231 19.82 2.64 -20.67
C ALA A 231 20.71 2.06 -21.76
N ARG A 232 20.23 1.02 -22.46
CA ARG A 232 20.95 0.41 -23.59
C ARG A 232 21.14 1.35 -24.76
N ARG A 233 20.26 2.34 -24.91
CA ARG A 233 20.43 3.37 -25.95
C ARG A 233 21.55 4.34 -25.59
N VAL A 234 21.57 4.81 -24.33
CA VAL A 234 22.66 5.65 -23.82
C VAL A 234 24.01 4.96 -24.03
N GLU A 235 24.12 3.65 -23.70
CA GLU A 235 25.33 2.86 -23.93
C GLU A 235 25.70 2.76 -25.43
N ARG A 236 24.72 2.52 -26.30
CA ARG A 236 24.96 2.41 -27.76
C ARG A 236 25.45 3.72 -28.39
N GLU A 237 25.00 4.86 -27.87
CA GLU A 237 25.48 6.18 -28.29
C GLU A 237 26.86 6.52 -27.67
N GLY A 238 27.43 5.64 -26.83
CA GLY A 238 28.73 5.85 -26.16
C GLY A 238 28.69 6.95 -25.11
N LEU A 239 27.53 7.27 -24.57
CA LEU A 239 27.31 8.35 -23.60
C LEU A 239 27.23 7.79 -22.18
N GLU A 240 27.70 8.55 -21.20
CA GLU A 240 27.32 8.34 -19.81
C GLU A 240 25.97 9.00 -19.52
N TRP A 241 25.21 8.49 -18.53
CA TRP A 241 23.92 9.07 -18.11
C TRP A 241 24.01 10.56 -17.79
N THR A 242 25.13 10.98 -17.23
CA THR A 242 25.40 12.37 -16.82
C THR A 242 25.71 13.31 -17.98
N GLU A 243 26.04 12.77 -19.16
CA GLU A 243 26.38 13.51 -20.38
C GLU A 243 25.21 13.72 -21.32
N VAL A 244 24.11 12.97 -21.13
CA VAL A 244 22.91 13.07 -21.94
C VAL A 244 22.29 14.48 -21.82
N THR A 245 22.09 15.16 -22.95
CA THR A 245 21.43 16.48 -22.98
C THR A 245 19.93 16.35 -22.67
N LYS A 246 19.29 17.46 -22.32
CA LYS A 246 17.87 17.47 -22.02
C LYS A 246 17.03 17.01 -23.22
N GLU A 247 17.37 17.46 -24.41
CA GLU A 247 16.68 17.13 -25.66
C GLU A 247 16.83 15.62 -25.98
N GLN A 248 18.04 15.09 -25.86
CA GLN A 248 18.31 13.66 -26.04
C GLN A 248 17.56 12.84 -25.00
N GLN A 249 17.54 13.28 -23.74
CA GLN A 249 16.85 12.60 -22.67
C GLN A 249 15.34 12.49 -22.96
N GLU A 250 14.70 13.60 -23.36
CA GLU A 250 13.27 13.63 -23.70
C GLU A 250 12.96 12.74 -24.90
N GLN A 251 13.80 12.78 -25.94
CA GLN A 251 13.67 11.94 -27.12
C GLN A 251 13.83 10.45 -26.76
N PHE A 252 14.92 10.08 -26.14
CA PHE A 252 15.22 8.69 -25.81
C PHE A 252 14.17 8.10 -24.86
N ALA A 253 13.72 8.88 -23.86
CA ALA A 253 12.66 8.46 -22.96
C ALA A 253 11.34 8.21 -23.68
N SER A 254 10.94 9.12 -24.59
CA SER A 254 9.71 8.97 -25.37
C SER A 254 9.75 7.76 -26.30
N GLU A 255 10.83 7.60 -27.06
CA GLU A 255 10.99 6.50 -28.01
C GLU A 255 11.08 5.14 -27.30
N SER A 256 11.79 5.06 -26.15
CA SER A 256 11.86 3.84 -25.35
C SER A 256 10.50 3.39 -24.81
N VAL A 257 9.61 4.31 -24.48
CA VAL A 257 8.21 3.97 -24.09
C VAL A 257 7.44 3.46 -25.30
N ASP A 258 7.50 4.13 -26.45
CA ASP A 258 6.79 3.72 -27.67
C ASP A 258 7.21 2.31 -28.11
N GLU A 259 8.51 2.08 -28.17
CA GLU A 259 9.05 0.74 -28.51
C GLU A 259 8.64 -0.34 -27.50
N SER A 260 8.57 -0.01 -26.22
CA SER A 260 8.20 -0.98 -25.18
C SER A 260 6.72 -1.32 -25.23
N ILE A 261 5.86 -0.39 -25.61
CA ILE A 261 4.43 -0.64 -25.83
C ILE A 261 4.25 -1.56 -27.04
N VAL A 262 4.98 -1.34 -28.12
CA VAL A 262 4.93 -2.20 -29.31
C VAL A 262 5.38 -3.62 -28.97
N ASP A 263 6.49 -3.78 -28.26
CA ASP A 263 7.01 -5.11 -27.86
C ASP A 263 6.07 -5.85 -26.91
N TYR A 264 5.36 -5.11 -26.05
CA TYR A 264 4.41 -5.69 -25.10
C TYR A 264 3.18 -6.29 -25.78
N SER A 265 2.90 -5.88 -27.05
CA SER A 265 1.84 -6.40 -27.91
C SER A 265 0.43 -6.37 -27.31
N ASN A 266 0.21 -5.62 -26.22
CA ASN A 266 -1.10 -5.51 -25.59
C ASN A 266 -1.90 -4.37 -26.23
N THR A 267 -2.76 -4.72 -27.19
CA THR A 267 -3.61 -3.78 -27.93
C THR A 267 -4.67 -3.09 -27.07
N VAL A 268 -4.89 -3.57 -25.84
CA VAL A 268 -5.85 -2.98 -24.88
C VAL A 268 -5.51 -1.53 -24.55
N ILE A 269 -4.24 -1.14 -24.58
CA ILE A 269 -3.81 0.24 -24.34
C ILE A 269 -4.45 1.23 -25.32
N TYR A 270 -4.83 0.79 -26.52
CA TYR A 270 -5.48 1.61 -27.54
C TYR A 270 -6.99 1.36 -27.65
N SER A 271 -7.57 0.51 -26.80
CA SER A 271 -9.00 0.11 -26.88
C SER A 271 -9.97 1.22 -26.45
N SER A 272 -9.49 2.25 -25.77
CA SER A 272 -10.31 3.38 -25.32
C SER A 272 -9.49 4.67 -25.23
N ALA A 273 -10.14 5.82 -25.32
CA ALA A 273 -9.48 7.11 -25.10
C ALA A 273 -8.87 7.25 -23.70
N ARG A 274 -9.47 6.59 -22.69
CA ARG A 274 -8.93 6.52 -21.33
C ARG A 274 -7.59 5.78 -21.30
N ASN A 275 -7.51 4.64 -21.95
CA ASN A 275 -6.28 3.84 -22.00
C ASN A 275 -5.22 4.54 -22.85
N ALA A 276 -5.61 5.14 -24.00
CA ALA A 276 -4.70 5.91 -24.83
C ALA A 276 -4.05 7.09 -24.09
N TYR A 277 -4.75 7.72 -23.11
CA TYR A 277 -4.18 8.75 -22.24
C TYR A 277 -3.06 8.23 -21.32
N ILE A 278 -2.97 6.93 -21.09
CA ILE A 278 -1.89 6.34 -20.30
C ILE A 278 -0.53 6.56 -20.96
N VAL A 279 -0.45 6.52 -22.29
CA VAL A 279 0.82 6.65 -23.04
C VAL A 279 1.50 8.02 -22.79
N PRO A 280 0.86 9.17 -23.00
CA PRO A 280 1.45 10.46 -22.64
C PRO A 280 1.87 10.56 -21.15
N ARG A 281 1.08 9.96 -20.27
CA ARG A 281 1.43 9.89 -18.83
C ARG A 281 2.69 9.06 -18.60
N MET A 282 2.83 7.91 -19.24
CA MET A 282 4.04 7.09 -19.16
C MET A 282 5.27 7.84 -19.65
N LYS A 283 5.17 8.55 -20.78
CA LYS A 283 6.28 9.36 -21.33
C LYS A 283 6.71 10.47 -20.37
N ARG A 284 5.77 11.18 -19.75
CA ARG A 284 6.09 12.18 -18.72
C ARG A 284 6.78 11.57 -17.50
N MET A 285 6.23 10.47 -16.99
CA MET A 285 6.82 9.76 -15.86
C MET A 285 8.21 9.23 -16.18
N MET A 286 8.40 8.68 -17.39
CA MET A 286 9.70 8.18 -17.85
C MET A 286 10.72 9.30 -17.90
N ASN A 287 10.38 10.43 -18.53
CA ASN A 287 11.26 11.59 -18.61
C ASN A 287 11.60 12.15 -17.22
N ARG A 288 10.61 12.22 -16.31
CA ARG A 288 10.83 12.64 -14.93
C ARG A 288 11.75 11.68 -14.17
N THR A 289 11.55 10.38 -14.36
CA THR A 289 12.36 9.33 -13.73
C THR A 289 13.81 9.41 -14.16
N VAL A 290 14.08 9.47 -15.47
CA VAL A 290 15.47 9.51 -15.97
C VAL A 290 16.14 10.84 -15.64
N TRP A 291 15.39 11.95 -15.62
CA TRP A 291 15.89 13.25 -15.17
C TRP A 291 16.35 13.20 -13.70
N ALA A 292 15.51 12.67 -12.81
CA ALA A 292 15.85 12.58 -11.39
C ALA A 292 17.03 11.65 -11.15
N MET A 293 17.07 10.49 -11.83
CA MET A 293 18.20 9.55 -11.75
C MET A 293 19.50 10.20 -12.25
N THR A 294 19.46 10.94 -13.33
CA THR A 294 20.63 11.67 -13.85
C THR A 294 21.13 12.71 -12.86
N LYS A 295 20.24 13.47 -12.24
CA LYS A 295 20.59 14.45 -11.19
C LYS A 295 21.22 13.74 -9.96
N GLN A 296 20.67 12.60 -9.56
CA GLN A 296 21.21 11.79 -8.45
C GLN A 296 22.60 11.20 -8.77
N LEU A 297 22.79 10.68 -9.98
CA LEU A 297 24.08 10.16 -10.42
C LEU A 297 25.19 11.24 -10.45
N ARG A 298 24.83 12.49 -10.79
CA ARG A 298 25.79 13.63 -10.77
C ARG A 298 26.28 13.97 -9.37
N LYS A 299 25.53 13.59 -8.33
CA LYS A 299 25.91 13.86 -6.93
C LYS A 299 26.83 12.81 -6.33
N GLY A 300 26.96 11.65 -6.98
CA GLY A 300 27.76 10.54 -6.48
C GLY A 300 28.79 10.03 -7.48
N SER A 301 29.45 8.94 -7.11
CA SER A 301 30.47 8.29 -7.94
C SER A 301 30.03 6.95 -8.52
N PHE A 302 28.80 6.54 -8.25
CA PHE A 302 28.25 5.30 -8.79
C PHE A 302 27.89 5.45 -10.26
N LYS A 303 28.23 4.44 -11.05
CA LYS A 303 27.85 4.33 -12.46
C LYS A 303 26.94 3.12 -12.67
N PRO A 304 25.84 3.28 -13.44
CA PRO A 304 25.01 2.14 -13.83
C PRO A 304 25.82 1.19 -14.73
N GLU A 305 25.83 -0.10 -14.38
CA GLU A 305 26.60 -1.11 -15.12
C GLU A 305 25.74 -2.27 -15.59
N GLY A 306 24.68 -2.64 -14.83
CA GLY A 306 23.83 -3.76 -15.18
C GLY A 306 22.36 -3.37 -15.19
N TYR A 307 21.65 -3.79 -16.24
CA TYR A 307 20.20 -3.58 -16.39
C TYR A 307 19.50 -4.89 -16.67
N GLU A 308 18.40 -5.15 -15.97
CA GLU A 308 17.59 -6.35 -16.15
C GLU A 308 18.44 -7.63 -16.14
N VAL A 309 19.39 -7.71 -15.17
CA VAL A 309 20.37 -8.78 -15.05
C VAL A 309 19.69 -10.04 -14.54
N SER A 310 19.61 -11.07 -15.40
CA SER A 310 18.96 -12.34 -15.08
C SER A 310 19.88 -13.24 -14.26
N PHE A 311 19.34 -13.88 -13.23
CA PHE A 311 19.98 -14.94 -12.47
C PHE A 311 18.95 -16.03 -12.16
N GLY A 312 19.38 -17.25 -11.83
CA GLY A 312 18.59 -18.44 -11.58
C GLY A 312 17.08 -18.30 -11.38
N SER A 313 16.64 -17.57 -10.35
CA SER A 313 15.23 -17.45 -9.96
C SER A 313 14.67 -16.03 -10.04
N GLY A 314 15.44 -15.05 -10.58
CA GLY A 314 15.04 -13.66 -10.58
C GLY A 314 15.75 -12.81 -11.62
N LYS A 315 15.50 -11.52 -11.53
CA LYS A 315 16.05 -10.51 -12.42
C LYS A 315 16.26 -9.23 -11.61
N ILE A 316 17.47 -8.70 -11.65
CA ILE A 316 17.84 -7.46 -10.96
C ILE A 316 17.62 -6.31 -11.93
N ASP A 317 16.78 -5.35 -11.56
CA ASP A 317 16.41 -4.26 -12.46
C ASP A 317 17.62 -3.40 -12.83
N ARG A 318 18.44 -3.02 -11.83
CA ARG A 318 19.65 -2.22 -12.05
C ARG A 318 20.72 -2.47 -10.98
N ILE A 319 21.96 -2.59 -11.45
CA ILE A 319 23.16 -2.66 -10.63
C ILE A 319 24.02 -1.44 -10.97
N ASP A 320 24.39 -0.67 -9.95
CA ASP A 320 25.35 0.42 -10.08
C ASP A 320 26.62 0.06 -9.29
N THR A 321 27.78 0.38 -9.86
CA THR A 321 29.09 0.12 -9.26
C THR A 321 29.88 1.41 -9.09
N CYS A 322 30.79 1.40 -8.12
CA CYS A 322 31.82 2.41 -7.96
C CYS A 322 33.15 1.69 -7.68
N GLU A 323 34.02 1.69 -8.67
CA GLU A 323 35.29 0.99 -8.62
C GLU A 323 36.41 1.90 -8.07
N THR A 324 37.26 1.33 -7.20
CA THR A 324 38.51 1.92 -6.72
C THR A 324 39.65 0.96 -6.99
N GLU A 325 40.86 1.31 -6.59
CA GLU A 325 42.03 0.44 -6.78
C GLU A 325 41.84 -0.94 -6.14
N ASP A 326 41.32 -1.00 -4.89
CA ASP A 326 41.23 -2.22 -4.09
C ASP A 326 39.83 -2.76 -3.92
N GLN A 327 38.79 -1.98 -4.22
CA GLN A 327 37.40 -2.29 -3.89
C GLN A 327 36.43 -1.93 -5.02
N VAL A 328 35.35 -2.68 -5.10
CA VAL A 328 34.17 -2.33 -5.92
C VAL A 328 32.97 -2.22 -5.00
N TYR A 329 32.37 -1.05 -4.94
CA TYR A 329 31.15 -0.80 -4.20
C TYR A 329 29.95 -1.11 -5.10
N VAL A 330 28.98 -1.86 -4.58
CA VAL A 330 27.80 -2.30 -5.34
C VAL A 330 26.55 -1.74 -4.72
N LYS A 331 25.70 -1.14 -5.53
CA LYS A 331 24.38 -0.65 -5.17
C LYS A 331 23.34 -1.25 -6.12
N ILE A 332 22.21 -1.73 -5.60
CA ILE A 332 21.12 -2.23 -6.42
C ILE A 332 19.88 -1.35 -6.29
N LEU A 333 19.18 -1.23 -7.40
CA LEU A 333 17.87 -0.56 -7.46
C LEU A 333 16.85 -1.51 -8.05
N ASP A 334 15.68 -1.53 -7.42
CA ASP A 334 14.50 -2.24 -7.89
C ASP A 334 13.38 -1.21 -8.10
N TYR A 335 12.84 -1.15 -9.32
CA TYR A 335 11.88 -0.14 -9.73
C TYR A 335 10.47 -0.51 -9.30
N LYS A 336 9.74 0.44 -8.71
CA LYS A 336 8.35 0.23 -8.26
C LYS A 336 7.42 1.31 -8.79
N THR A 337 6.39 0.89 -9.51
CA THR A 337 5.31 1.77 -9.98
C THR A 337 4.18 1.93 -8.96
N GLY A 338 4.16 1.09 -7.93
CA GLY A 338 3.17 1.11 -6.85
C GLY A 338 3.65 1.83 -5.58
N ALA A 339 2.83 1.76 -4.54
CA ALA A 339 3.09 2.39 -3.24
C ALA A 339 4.06 1.58 -2.32
N LYS A 340 4.72 0.53 -2.84
CA LYS A 340 5.63 -0.30 -2.04
C LYS A 340 6.81 0.57 -1.55
N SER A 341 7.07 0.53 -0.24
CA SER A 341 8.19 1.18 0.43
C SER A 341 9.05 0.16 1.14
N PHE A 342 10.29 0.52 1.42
CA PHE A 342 11.13 -0.29 2.27
C PHE A 342 10.58 -0.29 3.71
N ASP A 343 10.41 -1.48 4.29
CA ASP A 343 9.92 -1.68 5.65
C ASP A 343 10.85 -2.66 6.38
N MET A 344 11.55 -2.15 7.39
CA MET A 344 12.53 -2.92 8.17
C MET A 344 11.87 -4.10 8.92
N ALA A 345 10.62 -3.95 9.40
CA ALA A 345 9.91 -5.03 10.07
C ALA A 345 9.51 -6.12 9.07
N ALA A 346 8.99 -5.72 7.90
CA ALA A 346 8.67 -6.65 6.82
C ALA A 346 9.94 -7.37 6.32
N PHE A 347 11.06 -6.67 6.21
CA PHE A 347 12.35 -7.25 5.89
C PHE A 347 12.78 -8.31 6.93
N TYR A 348 12.76 -7.97 8.22
CA TYR A 348 13.13 -8.88 9.31
C TYR A 348 12.28 -10.15 9.32
N HIS A 349 10.99 -10.04 8.99
CA HIS A 349 10.07 -11.18 8.95
C HIS A 349 10.04 -11.93 7.60
N GLY A 350 10.95 -11.64 6.68
CA GLY A 350 11.04 -12.32 5.39
C GLY A 350 9.93 -11.97 4.38
N LEU A 351 9.23 -10.85 4.59
CA LEU A 351 8.16 -10.34 3.72
C LEU A 351 8.68 -9.44 2.60
N GLN A 352 9.94 -8.98 2.70
CA GLN A 352 10.65 -8.17 1.71
C GLN A 352 12.09 -8.70 1.50
N MET A 353 12.22 -9.87 0.91
CA MET A 353 13.52 -10.54 0.71
C MET A 353 14.19 -10.15 -0.62
N GLN A 354 13.43 -9.59 -1.56
CA GLN A 354 13.85 -9.34 -2.94
C GLN A 354 15.20 -8.62 -3.02
N LEU A 355 15.32 -7.46 -2.37
CA LEU A 355 16.52 -6.63 -2.42
C LEU A 355 17.77 -7.33 -1.86
N VAL A 356 17.60 -8.16 -0.83
CA VAL A 356 18.73 -8.86 -0.20
C VAL A 356 19.26 -9.96 -1.11
N VAL A 357 18.36 -10.77 -1.66
CA VAL A 357 18.74 -11.83 -2.60
C VAL A 357 19.39 -11.22 -3.85
N TYR A 358 18.86 -10.08 -4.31
CA TYR A 358 19.46 -9.35 -5.44
C TYR A 358 20.86 -8.83 -5.10
N MET A 359 21.10 -8.31 -3.91
CA MET A 359 22.43 -7.85 -3.49
C MET A 359 23.42 -9.02 -3.39
N GLU A 360 23.00 -10.13 -2.80
CA GLU A 360 23.85 -11.34 -2.72
C GLU A 360 24.31 -11.80 -4.10
N GLU A 361 23.38 -11.82 -5.06
CA GLU A 361 23.69 -12.23 -6.43
C GLU A 361 24.53 -11.19 -7.17
N ALA A 362 24.25 -9.88 -6.97
CA ALA A 362 25.06 -8.82 -7.55
C ALA A 362 26.49 -8.87 -7.04
N VAL A 363 26.71 -9.13 -5.74
CA VAL A 363 28.05 -9.32 -5.17
C VAL A 363 28.77 -10.49 -5.84
N ARG A 364 28.11 -11.65 -6.00
CA ARG A 364 28.70 -12.81 -6.67
C ARG A 364 29.06 -12.55 -8.14
N LEU A 365 28.24 -11.76 -8.83
CA LEU A 365 28.51 -11.36 -10.22
C LEU A 365 29.75 -10.46 -10.30
N GLU A 366 29.84 -9.48 -9.41
CA GLU A 366 30.95 -8.54 -9.39
C GLU A 366 32.27 -9.20 -8.90
N GLU A 367 32.24 -10.17 -7.97
CA GLU A 367 33.39 -10.99 -7.60
C GLU A 367 34.00 -11.74 -8.79
N ARG A 368 33.15 -12.21 -9.71
CA ARG A 368 33.62 -12.90 -10.93
C ARG A 368 34.23 -11.94 -11.95
N LYS A 369 33.72 -10.69 -12.03
CA LYS A 369 34.23 -9.67 -12.96
C LYS A 369 35.53 -9.03 -12.46
N HIS A 370 35.71 -8.91 -11.14
CA HIS A 370 36.82 -8.22 -10.52
C HIS A 370 37.62 -9.13 -9.59
N PRO A 371 38.31 -10.16 -10.14
CA PRO A 371 39.10 -11.08 -9.33
C PRO A 371 40.23 -10.31 -8.62
N GLY A 372 40.29 -10.44 -7.29
CA GLY A 372 41.30 -9.79 -6.45
C GLY A 372 40.89 -8.47 -5.83
N LYS A 373 39.73 -7.88 -6.20
CA LYS A 373 39.16 -6.73 -5.52
C LYS A 373 38.12 -7.15 -4.49
N LYS A 374 38.03 -6.40 -3.41
CA LYS A 374 36.99 -6.61 -2.40
C LYS A 374 35.66 -6.01 -2.87
N ILE A 375 34.64 -6.83 -2.96
CA ILE A 375 33.28 -6.35 -3.29
C ILE A 375 32.57 -5.91 -2.01
N VAL A 376 32.05 -4.69 -2.02
CA VAL A 376 31.43 -4.05 -0.86
C VAL A 376 29.97 -3.71 -1.17
N PRO A 377 29.01 -4.38 -0.52
CA PRO A 377 27.59 -3.99 -0.60
C PRO A 377 27.42 -2.57 -0.05
N ALA A 378 27.00 -1.63 -0.88
CA ALA A 378 26.87 -0.22 -0.51
C ALA A 378 25.44 0.15 -0.10
N GLY A 379 24.44 -0.39 -0.80
CA GLY A 379 23.04 -0.12 -0.48
C GLY A 379 22.06 -0.88 -1.35
N ILE A 380 20.87 -1.06 -0.82
CA ILE A 380 19.74 -1.73 -1.48
C ILE A 380 18.53 -0.81 -1.46
N PHE A 381 17.92 -0.56 -2.61
CA PHE A 381 16.91 0.48 -2.76
C PHE A 381 15.73 0.08 -3.61
N TYR A 382 14.54 0.52 -3.20
CA TYR A 382 13.40 0.72 -4.08
C TYR A 382 13.48 2.11 -4.69
N TYR A 383 13.25 2.21 -5.99
CA TYR A 383 13.04 3.47 -6.68
C TYR A 383 11.59 3.61 -7.10
N ARG A 384 10.89 4.57 -6.52
CA ARG A 384 9.47 4.80 -6.83
C ARG A 384 9.33 5.63 -8.09
N MET A 385 8.81 5.01 -9.13
CA MET A 385 8.48 5.68 -10.38
C MET A 385 7.13 6.37 -10.25
N LYS A 386 7.15 7.67 -10.01
CA LYS A 386 5.95 8.51 -9.87
C LYS A 386 6.15 9.86 -10.54
N ASP A 387 5.05 10.57 -10.81
CA ASP A 387 5.04 11.96 -11.23
C ASP A 387 4.57 12.80 -10.04
N PRO A 388 5.48 13.34 -9.20
CA PRO A 388 5.10 14.01 -7.96
C PRO A 388 4.36 15.31 -8.25
N ILE A 389 3.33 15.56 -7.44
CA ILE A 389 2.60 16.82 -7.45
C ILE A 389 3.18 17.68 -6.32
N VAL A 390 3.79 18.80 -6.68
CA VAL A 390 4.37 19.76 -5.74
C VAL A 390 3.65 21.12 -5.84
N GLY A 391 3.74 21.93 -4.77
CA GLY A 391 3.05 23.21 -4.70
C GLY A 391 3.51 24.20 -5.79
N LYS A 392 2.56 24.93 -6.36
CA LYS A 392 2.78 25.87 -7.48
C LYS A 392 3.47 27.19 -7.08
N GLU A 393 3.63 27.44 -5.78
CA GLU A 393 4.14 28.73 -5.26
C GLU A 393 5.67 28.77 -5.09
N LEU A 394 6.38 27.71 -5.54
CA LEU A 394 7.81 27.59 -5.44
C LEU A 394 8.50 28.21 -6.66
N ASP A 395 9.66 28.85 -6.46
CA ASP A 395 10.56 29.19 -7.54
C ASP A 395 11.11 27.90 -8.21
N GLU A 396 11.69 28.03 -9.40
CA GLU A 396 12.07 26.88 -10.24
C GLU A 396 13.09 25.97 -9.54
N GLU A 397 14.05 26.54 -8.80
CA GLU A 397 15.09 25.79 -8.08
C GLU A 397 14.49 25.00 -6.91
N LYS A 398 13.65 25.64 -6.10
CA LYS A 398 12.94 24.97 -4.99
C LYS A 398 11.93 23.93 -5.48
N LEU A 399 11.36 24.15 -6.68
CA LEU A 399 10.47 23.20 -7.32
C LEU A 399 11.24 21.92 -7.72
N GLU A 400 12.41 22.06 -8.33
CA GLU A 400 13.28 20.93 -8.67
C GLU A 400 13.70 20.17 -7.41
N GLU A 401 14.11 20.87 -6.37
CA GLU A 401 14.50 20.28 -5.08
C GLU A 401 13.34 19.50 -4.43
N ALA A 402 12.14 20.07 -4.41
CA ALA A 402 10.96 19.41 -3.89
C ALA A 402 10.60 18.13 -4.66
N ILE A 403 10.75 18.14 -5.99
CA ILE A 403 10.54 16.96 -6.83
C ILE A 403 11.60 15.89 -6.54
N LEU A 404 12.87 16.26 -6.46
CA LEU A 404 13.97 15.32 -6.15
C LEU A 404 13.78 14.69 -4.77
N LYS A 405 13.34 15.45 -3.78
CA LYS A 405 13.04 14.96 -2.43
C LYS A 405 11.94 13.89 -2.43
N GLU A 406 10.95 14.02 -3.32
CA GLU A 406 9.89 13.02 -3.49
C GLU A 406 10.36 11.77 -4.24
N LEU A 407 11.43 11.86 -5.02
CA LEU A 407 11.99 10.79 -5.86
C LEU A 407 13.28 10.20 -5.29
N ARG A 408 13.55 10.40 -4.00
CA ARG A 408 14.72 9.81 -3.32
C ARG A 408 14.66 8.29 -3.33
N LEU A 409 15.83 7.68 -3.24
CA LEU A 409 15.99 6.25 -3.01
C LEU A 409 15.40 5.85 -1.65
N ASP A 410 14.64 4.76 -1.61
CA ASP A 410 13.99 4.25 -0.41
C ASP A 410 14.57 2.88 -0.06
N GLY A 411 15.38 2.80 0.99
CA GLY A 411 16.07 1.56 1.33
C GLY A 411 17.06 1.71 2.48
N ILE A 412 18.07 0.89 2.47
CA ILE A 412 19.16 0.91 3.47
C ILE A 412 20.53 1.03 2.81
N ILE A 413 21.43 1.70 3.51
CA ILE A 413 22.82 1.88 3.13
C ILE A 413 23.75 1.31 4.20
N ARG A 414 24.94 0.96 3.78
CA ARG A 414 26.01 0.64 4.69
C ARG A 414 26.49 1.92 5.40
N GLN A 415 26.51 1.91 6.72
CA GLN A 415 26.86 3.06 7.56
C GLN A 415 28.40 3.24 7.60
N GLU A 416 28.98 3.60 6.46
CA GLU A 416 30.39 3.96 6.31
C GLU A 416 30.48 5.29 5.56
N ASP A 417 31.26 6.25 6.06
CA ASP A 417 31.43 7.57 5.44
C ASP A 417 31.87 7.46 3.97
N ALA A 418 32.75 6.52 3.69
CA ALA A 418 33.20 6.24 2.33
C ALA A 418 32.05 5.83 1.37
N VAL A 419 31.02 5.12 1.85
CA VAL A 419 29.86 4.74 1.07
C VAL A 419 28.92 5.93 0.90
N ILE A 420 28.66 6.66 1.98
CA ILE A 420 27.75 7.81 1.99
C ILE A 420 28.25 8.88 1.01
N GLN A 421 29.54 9.25 1.07
CA GLN A 421 30.14 10.24 0.17
C GLN A 421 30.14 9.80 -1.30
N ARG A 422 30.20 8.48 -1.57
CA ARG A 422 30.09 7.96 -2.94
C ARG A 422 28.66 7.98 -3.47
N LEU A 423 27.68 7.91 -2.58
CA LEU A 423 26.24 8.04 -2.96
C LEU A 423 25.85 9.50 -3.15
N ASP A 424 26.31 10.37 -2.25
CA ASP A 424 26.07 11.83 -2.29
C ASP A 424 27.28 12.55 -1.71
N ALA A 425 28.10 13.14 -2.59
CA ALA A 425 29.32 13.85 -2.19
C ALA A 425 29.03 15.10 -1.34
N ASP A 426 27.85 15.68 -1.47
CA ASP A 426 27.41 16.88 -0.75
C ASP A 426 26.63 16.55 0.54
N PHE A 427 26.64 15.29 0.98
CA PHE A 427 25.87 14.85 2.13
C PHE A 427 26.23 15.61 3.42
N SER A 428 25.29 16.38 3.96
CA SER A 428 25.43 17.17 5.20
C SER A 428 24.32 16.90 6.23
N GLY A 429 23.78 15.67 6.22
CA GLY A 429 22.64 15.29 7.08
C GLY A 429 21.28 15.27 6.38
N ASN A 430 21.13 15.96 5.25
CA ASN A 430 19.98 15.86 4.35
C ASN A 430 20.49 15.55 2.94
N SER A 431 19.89 14.58 2.29
CA SER A 431 20.22 14.18 0.92
C SER A 431 19.00 14.28 0.01
N LEU A 432 19.27 14.62 -1.25
CA LEU A 432 18.29 14.52 -2.34
C LEU A 432 18.42 13.19 -3.12
N VAL A 433 19.36 12.34 -2.70
CA VAL A 433 19.65 11.04 -3.30
C VAL A 433 19.08 9.91 -2.45
N ILE A 434 19.33 9.98 -1.14
CA ILE A 434 19.01 8.93 -0.15
C ILE A 434 18.21 9.46 1.03
#